data_d58ee96e6c2fcaade827e275a177710b
#
_entry.id   d58ee96e6c2fcaade827e275a177710b
#
_cell.length_a   1.000
_cell.length_b   1.000
_cell.length_c   1.000
_cell.angle_alpha   90.00
_cell.angle_beta   90.00
_cell.angle_gamma   90.00
#
_symmetry.space_group_name_H-M   'P 1'
#
loop_
_entity.id
_entity.type
_entity.pdbx_description
1 polymer ?
#
loop_
_entity_poly.entity_id
_entity_poly.type
_entity_poly.pdbx_seq_one_letter_code
_entity_poly.pdbx_strand_id
1 'polypeptide(L)'
;LEDGAMCVALSSGTSAIMYSLINIMSQGDNFISANQLYGGTYTMFDNILPEYGINAKKVDITNLEAVEESIDEKTRAIFCETITNPGLVVADISALSDIAHSKGIPLIVDATFTTSAIQKSFDYGADIVVYSLTKWMSGHGRVIAGAVIEKGGFEWGNGNFPLFDKPDTSYGGMRWGHDLGDLSNVAYSLRLRTVPLRNLGANMSPDTAFEVMSGLETLALRME
;
A
#
# COMPACT_ATOMS: atom_id res chain seq x y z
N LEU A 1 -7.47 5.57 -13.55
CA LEU A 1 -7.98 6.44 -12.50
C LEU A 1 -6.85 7.09 -11.70
N GLU A 2 -5.89 6.32 -11.20
CA GLU A 2 -4.73 6.80 -10.43
C GLU A 2 -3.51 7.13 -11.30
N ASP A 3 -3.51 6.79 -12.56
CA ASP A 3 -2.36 6.90 -13.48
C ASP A 3 -1.12 6.11 -13.00
N GLY A 4 -1.35 5.01 -12.26
CA GLY A 4 -0.31 4.08 -11.83
C GLY A 4 0.12 3.12 -12.93
N ALA A 5 1.33 2.56 -12.79
CA ALA A 5 1.90 1.64 -13.76
C ALA A 5 1.26 0.25 -13.72
N MET A 6 0.84 -0.23 -12.55
CA MET A 6 0.18 -1.53 -12.39
C MET A 6 -0.76 -1.55 -11.19
N CYS A 7 -1.84 -2.33 -11.31
CA CYS A 7 -2.81 -2.56 -10.24
C CYS A 7 -2.98 -4.06 -9.99
N VAL A 8 -3.06 -4.44 -8.72
CA VAL A 8 -3.38 -5.81 -8.28
C VAL A 8 -4.69 -5.77 -7.50
N ALA A 9 -5.71 -6.47 -8.03
CA ALA A 9 -7.03 -6.58 -7.41
C ALA A 9 -7.05 -7.71 -6.36
N LEU A 10 -7.65 -7.42 -5.21
CA LEU A 10 -7.72 -8.32 -4.06
C LEU A 10 -9.17 -8.41 -3.52
N SER A 11 -9.41 -9.43 -2.70
CA SER A 11 -10.74 -9.73 -2.16
C SER A 11 -11.23 -8.73 -1.11
N SER A 12 -10.35 -7.88 -0.53
CA SER A 12 -10.73 -6.88 0.47
C SER A 12 -9.69 -5.77 0.60
N GLY A 13 -10.09 -4.63 1.15
CA GLY A 13 -9.16 -3.56 1.54
C GLY A 13 -8.15 -4.01 2.60
N THR A 14 -8.59 -4.85 3.55
CA THR A 14 -7.71 -5.41 4.58
C THR A 14 -6.61 -6.30 3.96
N SER A 15 -6.96 -7.14 2.97
CA SER A 15 -5.97 -7.91 2.22
C SER A 15 -5.03 -7.01 1.43
N ALA A 16 -5.53 -5.90 0.87
CA ALA A 16 -4.71 -4.94 0.14
C ALA A 16 -3.65 -4.31 1.06
N ILE A 17 -4.04 -3.87 2.25
CA ILE A 17 -3.12 -3.32 3.25
C ILE A 17 -2.12 -4.39 3.70
N MET A 18 -2.60 -5.58 4.10
CA MET A 18 -1.73 -6.67 4.56
C MET A 18 -0.68 -7.02 3.51
N TYR A 19 -1.13 -7.22 2.25
CA TYR A 19 -0.23 -7.65 1.17
C TYR A 19 0.71 -6.52 0.71
N SER A 20 0.30 -5.26 0.83
CA SER A 20 1.20 -4.15 0.53
C SER A 20 2.41 -4.14 1.47
N LEU A 21 2.23 -4.54 2.73
CA LEU A 21 3.29 -4.58 3.74
C LEU A 21 4.14 -5.85 3.66
N ILE A 22 3.52 -7.03 3.69
CA ILE A 22 4.28 -8.31 3.64
C ILE A 22 4.99 -8.55 2.31
N ASN A 23 4.65 -7.79 1.27
CA ASN A 23 5.36 -7.81 0.01
C ASN A 23 6.79 -7.26 0.12
N ILE A 24 7.04 -6.37 1.07
CA ILE A 24 8.33 -5.68 1.24
C ILE A 24 9.00 -5.94 2.60
N MET A 25 8.28 -6.55 3.54
CA MET A 25 8.72 -6.75 4.91
C MET A 25 8.83 -8.22 5.28
N SER A 26 9.78 -8.50 6.17
CA SER A 26 10.00 -9.79 6.81
C SER A 26 9.98 -9.64 8.32
N GLN A 27 10.04 -10.77 9.04
CA GLN A 27 10.20 -10.77 10.49
C GLN A 27 11.41 -9.93 10.90
N GLY A 28 11.20 -9.02 11.83
CA GLY A 28 12.19 -8.07 12.37
C GLY A 28 12.17 -6.71 11.70
N ASP A 29 11.44 -6.54 10.60
CA ASP A 29 11.23 -5.23 9.96
C ASP A 29 10.14 -4.41 10.66
N ASN A 30 10.15 -3.11 10.44
CA ASN A 30 9.14 -2.19 10.92
C ASN A 30 8.74 -1.18 9.85
N PHE A 31 7.69 -0.42 10.12
CA PHE A 31 7.26 0.70 9.29
C PHE A 31 6.68 1.81 10.16
N ILE A 32 6.73 3.04 9.66
CA ILE A 32 6.09 4.17 10.32
C ILE A 32 4.61 4.17 9.95
N SER A 33 3.74 4.37 10.91
CA SER A 33 2.30 4.41 10.72
C SER A 33 1.69 5.63 11.40
N ALA A 34 0.68 6.22 10.76
CA ALA A 34 -0.17 7.18 11.46
C ALA A 34 -0.74 6.56 12.75
N ASN A 35 -0.82 7.35 13.80
CA ASN A 35 -1.39 6.93 15.09
C ASN A 35 -2.94 6.85 15.07
N GLN A 36 -3.57 7.47 14.08
CA GLN A 36 -5.01 7.40 13.82
C GLN A 36 -5.25 6.71 12.49
N LEU A 37 -6.00 5.60 12.52
CA LEU A 37 -6.30 4.77 11.36
C LEU A 37 -7.68 4.15 11.50
N TYR A 38 -8.23 3.67 10.40
CA TYR A 38 -9.39 2.80 10.41
C TYR A 38 -9.21 1.64 11.41
N GLY A 39 -10.25 1.36 12.21
CA GLY A 39 -10.15 0.40 13.32
C GLY A 39 -9.62 -0.98 12.94
N GLY A 40 -9.98 -1.50 11.75
CA GLY A 40 -9.46 -2.78 11.25
C GLY A 40 -7.97 -2.73 10.94
N THR A 41 -7.49 -1.62 10.37
CA THR A 41 -6.07 -1.38 10.09
C THR A 41 -5.30 -1.20 11.39
N TYR A 42 -5.87 -0.44 12.33
CA TYR A 42 -5.30 -0.26 13.67
C TYR A 42 -5.08 -1.61 14.36
N THR A 43 -6.13 -2.47 14.40
CA THR A 43 -6.04 -3.79 15.01
C THR A 43 -5.01 -4.68 14.30
N MET A 44 -4.96 -4.64 12.97
CA MET A 44 -3.96 -5.39 12.20
C MET A 44 -2.53 -4.98 12.59
N PHE A 45 -2.27 -3.69 12.73
CA PHE A 45 -0.94 -3.16 13.05
C PHE A 45 -0.51 -3.42 14.50
N ASP A 46 -1.46 -3.41 15.44
CA ASP A 46 -1.16 -3.59 16.86
C ASP A 46 -1.17 -5.03 17.34
N ASN A 47 -2.01 -5.87 16.73
CA ASN A 47 -2.27 -7.19 17.27
C ASN A 47 -1.89 -8.33 16.31
N ILE A 48 -1.99 -8.11 14.99
CA ILE A 48 -1.78 -9.20 14.04
C ILE A 48 -0.35 -9.20 13.49
N LEU A 49 0.12 -8.07 12.94
CA LEU A 49 1.47 -7.99 12.36
C LEU A 49 2.59 -8.29 13.36
N PRO A 50 2.50 -7.89 14.64
CA PRO A 50 3.52 -8.24 15.63
C PRO A 50 3.69 -9.75 15.85
N GLU A 51 2.62 -10.55 15.69
CA GLU A 51 2.72 -12.03 15.75
C GLU A 51 3.55 -12.60 14.59
N TYR A 52 3.66 -11.87 13.49
CA TYR A 52 4.53 -12.20 12.35
C TYR A 52 5.89 -11.49 12.42
N GLY A 53 6.15 -10.78 13.54
CA GLY A 53 7.41 -10.07 13.78
C GLY A 53 7.56 -8.77 12.97
N ILE A 54 6.49 -8.23 12.44
CA ILE A 54 6.46 -6.93 11.75
C ILE A 54 5.81 -5.91 12.68
N ASN A 55 6.48 -4.79 12.95
CA ASN A 55 6.02 -3.81 13.93
C ASN A 55 5.70 -2.46 13.30
N ALA A 56 4.55 -1.90 13.64
CA ALA A 56 4.20 -0.52 13.30
C ALA A 56 4.72 0.43 14.39
N LYS A 57 5.48 1.44 14.00
CA LYS A 57 5.84 2.57 14.85
C LYS A 57 4.83 3.68 14.63
N LYS A 58 3.93 3.87 15.58
CA LYS A 58 2.86 4.86 15.48
C LYS A 58 3.34 6.24 15.86
N VAL A 59 3.11 7.18 14.98
CA VAL A 59 3.46 8.59 15.16
C VAL A 59 2.30 9.50 14.79
N ASP A 60 2.32 10.70 15.30
CA ASP A 60 1.49 11.78 14.77
C ASP A 60 2.08 12.23 13.43
N ILE A 61 1.41 11.89 12.32
CA ILE A 61 1.88 12.20 10.97
C ILE A 61 1.91 13.71 10.65
N THR A 62 1.30 14.54 11.48
CA THR A 62 1.40 16.00 11.36
C THR A 62 2.70 16.56 11.96
N ASN A 63 3.37 15.78 12.80
CA ASN A 63 4.69 16.08 13.33
C ASN A 63 5.78 15.41 12.48
N LEU A 64 6.21 16.09 11.42
CA LEU A 64 7.16 15.56 10.44
C LEU A 64 8.54 15.23 11.06
N GLU A 65 8.97 15.99 12.08
CA GLU A 65 10.22 15.71 12.80
C GLU A 65 10.14 14.37 13.54
N ALA A 66 9.03 14.10 14.24
CA ALA A 66 8.81 12.82 14.89
C ALA A 66 8.70 11.66 13.90
N VAL A 67 8.16 11.87 12.71
CA VAL A 67 8.14 10.89 11.62
C VAL A 67 9.57 10.55 11.21
N GLU A 68 10.39 11.54 10.93
CA GLU A 68 11.77 11.33 10.48
C GLU A 68 12.64 10.67 11.56
N GLU A 69 12.55 11.11 12.81
CA GLU A 69 13.30 10.54 13.94
C GLU A 69 12.92 9.08 14.26
N SER A 70 11.70 8.68 13.91
CA SER A 70 11.22 7.30 14.13
C SER A 70 11.76 6.29 13.12
N ILE A 71 12.33 6.75 12.00
CA ILE A 71 12.88 5.88 10.95
C ILE A 71 14.23 5.31 11.39
N ASP A 72 14.38 3.99 11.29
CA ASP A 72 15.64 3.28 11.52
C ASP A 72 16.01 2.35 10.36
N GLU A 73 17.09 1.61 10.51
CA GLU A 73 17.62 0.68 9.50
C GLU A 73 16.68 -0.50 9.16
N LYS A 74 15.68 -0.77 10.00
CA LYS A 74 14.64 -1.80 9.80
C LYS A 74 13.34 -1.24 9.24
N THR A 75 13.25 0.06 9.10
CA THR A 75 12.04 0.70 8.56
C THR A 75 11.96 0.50 7.05
N ARG A 76 10.82 -0.01 6.57
CA ARG A 76 10.60 -0.36 5.16
C ARG A 76 9.58 0.50 4.43
N ALA A 77 8.76 1.25 5.16
CA ALA A 77 7.76 2.13 4.56
C ALA A 77 7.28 3.19 5.57
N ILE A 78 6.65 4.24 5.04
CA ILE A 78 5.70 5.06 5.78
C ILE A 78 4.31 4.70 5.27
N PHE A 79 3.33 4.51 6.19
CA PHE A 79 1.93 4.23 5.87
C PHE A 79 1.03 5.30 6.48
N CYS A 80 0.14 5.88 5.68
CA CYS A 80 -0.90 6.79 6.14
C CYS A 80 -2.21 6.61 5.37
N GLU A 81 -3.30 7.14 5.93
CA GLU A 81 -4.55 7.38 5.19
C GLU A 81 -4.56 8.81 4.66
N THR A 82 -5.16 9.06 3.51
CA THR A 82 -5.32 10.44 2.98
C THR A 82 -6.03 11.35 3.97
N ILE A 83 -7.07 10.82 4.58
CA ILE A 83 -7.81 11.41 5.70
C ILE A 83 -8.02 10.31 6.73
N THR A 84 -7.58 10.53 7.97
CA THR A 84 -7.65 9.50 9.01
C THR A 84 -9.07 9.22 9.46
N ASN A 85 -9.36 7.95 9.78
CA ASN A 85 -10.63 7.52 10.34
C ASN A 85 -10.43 7.02 11.80
N PRO A 86 -11.06 7.62 12.83
CA PRO A 86 -12.13 8.62 12.76
C PRO A 86 -11.69 10.08 12.93
N GLY A 87 -10.41 10.36 13.08
CA GLY A 87 -9.91 11.67 13.51
C GLY A 87 -10.00 12.77 12.45
N LEU A 88 -10.23 12.43 11.17
CA LEU A 88 -10.33 13.36 10.04
C LEU A 88 -9.09 14.25 9.86
N VAL A 89 -7.93 13.79 10.29
CA VAL A 89 -6.65 14.47 10.05
C VAL A 89 -6.25 14.23 8.60
N VAL A 90 -5.94 15.32 7.89
CA VAL A 90 -5.46 15.27 6.50
C VAL A 90 -3.95 15.09 6.50
N ALA A 91 -3.46 14.07 5.79
CA ALA A 91 -2.02 13.83 5.67
C ALA A 91 -1.37 14.77 4.66
N ASP A 92 -0.23 15.35 5.00
CA ASP A 92 0.64 16.02 4.03
C ASP A 92 1.46 14.96 3.28
N ILE A 93 0.87 14.43 2.21
CA ILE A 93 1.46 13.34 1.42
C ILE A 93 2.80 13.76 0.83
N SER A 94 2.93 15.01 0.35
CA SER A 94 4.18 15.50 -0.24
C SER A 94 5.31 15.51 0.77
N ALA A 95 5.07 16.07 1.95
CA ALA A 95 6.09 16.12 3.01
C ALA A 95 6.48 14.73 3.50
N LEU A 96 5.49 13.82 3.66
CA LEU A 96 5.75 12.43 4.04
C LEU A 96 6.52 11.66 2.97
N SER A 97 6.24 11.94 1.68
CA SER A 97 6.96 11.36 0.55
C SER A 97 8.42 11.82 0.53
N ASP A 98 8.67 13.11 0.72
CA ASP A 98 10.03 13.66 0.77
C ASP A 98 10.87 13.00 1.87
N ILE A 99 10.29 12.80 3.06
CA ILE A 99 10.94 12.08 4.16
C ILE A 99 11.21 10.62 3.77
N ALA A 100 10.20 9.90 3.26
CA ALA A 100 10.33 8.51 2.86
C ALA A 100 11.44 8.32 1.80
N HIS A 101 11.41 9.12 0.75
CA HIS A 101 12.37 9.06 -0.35
C HIS A 101 13.79 9.45 0.10
N SER A 102 13.95 10.38 1.03
CA SER A 102 15.27 10.72 1.60
C SER A 102 15.95 9.54 2.28
N LYS A 103 15.17 8.55 2.75
CA LYS A 103 15.63 7.32 3.41
C LYS A 103 15.59 6.11 2.47
N GLY A 104 15.18 6.29 1.21
CA GLY A 104 15.08 5.22 0.21
C GLY A 104 13.97 4.19 0.53
N ILE A 105 12.90 4.60 1.19
CA ILE A 105 11.72 3.79 1.48
C ILE A 105 10.46 4.38 0.83
N PRO A 106 9.45 3.55 0.48
CA PRO A 106 8.23 4.04 -0.17
C PRO A 106 7.25 4.67 0.82
N LEU A 107 6.41 5.57 0.30
CA LEU A 107 5.18 6.01 0.94
C LEU A 107 4.00 5.19 0.43
N ILE A 108 3.31 4.50 1.34
CA ILE A 108 2.08 3.74 1.09
C ILE A 108 0.89 4.54 1.61
N VAL A 109 -0.05 4.85 0.75
CA VAL A 109 -1.22 5.69 1.10
C VAL A 109 -2.51 4.90 0.92
N ASP A 110 -3.31 4.78 1.96
CA ASP A 110 -4.70 4.34 1.85
C ASP A 110 -5.57 5.54 1.44
N ALA A 111 -6.02 5.53 0.19
CA ALA A 111 -6.82 6.60 -0.39
C ALA A 111 -8.32 6.25 -0.44
N THR A 112 -8.77 5.31 0.38
CA THR A 112 -10.17 4.84 0.41
C THR A 112 -11.16 5.98 0.62
N PHE A 113 -10.81 6.99 1.43
CA PHE A 113 -11.71 8.09 1.76
C PHE A 113 -11.87 9.09 0.61
N THR A 114 -10.76 9.49 -0.01
CA THR A 114 -10.77 10.51 -1.06
C THR A 114 -11.07 9.95 -2.43
N THR A 115 -10.66 8.72 -2.69
CA THR A 115 -10.57 8.14 -4.04
C THR A 115 -9.74 9.03 -5.00
N SER A 116 -9.49 8.55 -6.20
CA SER A 116 -8.85 9.33 -7.26
C SER A 116 -9.73 10.48 -7.80
N ALA A 117 -11.02 10.46 -7.44
CA ALA A 117 -11.93 11.53 -7.88
C ALA A 117 -11.67 12.85 -7.14
N ILE A 118 -11.25 12.79 -5.86
CA ILE A 118 -10.92 13.98 -5.07
C ILE A 118 -9.41 14.24 -5.08
N GLN A 119 -8.59 13.18 -4.92
CA GLN A 119 -7.14 13.33 -4.80
C GLN A 119 -6.42 12.12 -5.39
N LYS A 120 -5.54 12.37 -6.36
CA LYS A 120 -4.59 11.37 -6.86
C LYS A 120 -3.32 11.42 -6.00
N SER A 121 -3.14 10.46 -5.12
CA SER A 121 -2.00 10.45 -4.18
C SER A 121 -0.65 10.36 -4.89
N PHE A 122 -0.58 9.84 -6.11
CA PHE A 122 0.64 9.79 -6.91
C PHE A 122 1.15 11.16 -7.35
N ASP A 123 0.26 12.14 -7.52
CA ASP A 123 0.63 13.52 -7.87
C ASP A 123 1.37 14.21 -6.71
N TYR A 124 1.20 13.69 -5.49
CA TYR A 124 1.81 14.18 -4.25
C TYR A 124 2.98 13.30 -3.76
N GLY A 125 3.42 12.33 -4.56
CA GLY A 125 4.63 11.57 -4.30
C GLY A 125 4.43 10.18 -3.69
N ALA A 126 3.21 9.71 -3.44
CA ALA A 126 2.98 8.32 -3.03
C ALA A 126 3.57 7.32 -4.05
N ASP A 127 4.12 6.21 -3.57
CA ASP A 127 4.66 5.13 -4.42
C ASP A 127 3.65 4.00 -4.61
N ILE A 128 2.90 3.71 -3.53
CA ILE A 128 1.88 2.68 -3.49
C ILE A 128 0.59 3.30 -2.96
N VAL A 129 -0.50 3.06 -3.66
CA VAL A 129 -1.85 3.43 -3.19
C VAL A 129 -2.66 2.16 -2.94
N VAL A 130 -3.33 2.10 -1.80
CA VAL A 130 -4.23 1.02 -1.45
C VAL A 130 -5.66 1.52 -1.34
N TYR A 131 -6.61 0.67 -1.70
CA TYR A 131 -8.04 0.95 -1.63
C TYR A 131 -8.82 -0.18 -1.00
N SER A 132 -9.73 0.16 -0.12
CA SER A 132 -10.94 -0.64 0.09
C SER A 132 -11.94 -0.27 -1.01
N LEU A 133 -11.95 -1.02 -2.10
CA LEU A 133 -12.92 -0.83 -3.20
C LEU A 133 -14.36 -1.07 -2.72
N THR A 134 -14.52 -1.72 -1.55
CA THR A 134 -15.79 -1.93 -0.83
C THR A 134 -16.57 -0.63 -0.60
N LYS A 135 -15.86 0.51 -0.49
CA LYS A 135 -16.42 1.80 -0.07
C LYS A 135 -16.88 2.62 -1.28
N TRP A 136 -16.31 3.79 -1.47
CA TRP A 136 -16.74 4.73 -2.50
C TRP A 136 -16.58 4.21 -3.94
N MET A 137 -15.54 3.40 -4.19
CA MET A 137 -15.26 2.88 -5.53
C MET A 137 -16.41 2.00 -6.05
N SER A 138 -16.85 0.97 -5.31
CA SER A 138 -18.03 0.19 -5.68
C SER A 138 -19.34 0.93 -5.41
N GLY A 139 -19.40 1.72 -4.33
CA GLY A 139 -20.45 2.69 -4.03
C GLY A 139 -21.83 2.15 -3.67
N HIS A 140 -22.11 0.86 -3.83
CA HIS A 140 -23.45 0.28 -3.74
C HIS A 140 -23.63 -0.67 -2.55
N GLY A 141 -22.59 -0.89 -1.72
CA GLY A 141 -22.66 -1.77 -0.55
C GLY A 141 -22.89 -3.25 -0.87
N ARG A 142 -22.54 -3.70 -2.09
CA ARG A 142 -22.83 -5.06 -2.56
C ARG A 142 -21.66 -6.01 -2.43
N VAL A 143 -20.42 -5.50 -2.43
CA VAL A 143 -19.21 -6.32 -2.49
C VAL A 143 -18.16 -5.88 -1.49
N ILE A 144 -17.29 -6.82 -1.16
CA ILE A 144 -16.04 -6.56 -0.44
C ILE A 144 -14.91 -6.76 -1.45
N ALA A 145 -14.06 -5.74 -1.60
CA ALA A 145 -12.97 -5.75 -2.57
C ALA A 145 -11.83 -4.82 -2.14
N GLY A 146 -10.65 -5.04 -2.69
CA GLY A 146 -9.47 -4.19 -2.47
C GLY A 146 -8.61 -4.06 -3.71
N ALA A 147 -7.73 -3.09 -3.71
CA ALA A 147 -6.71 -2.92 -4.74
C ALA A 147 -5.42 -2.38 -4.14
N VAL A 148 -4.32 -2.77 -4.74
CA VAL A 148 -2.99 -2.18 -4.54
C VAL A 148 -2.51 -1.68 -5.89
N ILE A 149 -2.12 -0.41 -5.95
CA ILE A 149 -1.67 0.25 -7.18
C ILE A 149 -0.25 0.73 -6.96
N GLU A 150 0.64 0.40 -7.87
CA GLU A 150 2.02 0.86 -7.92
C GLU A 150 2.14 2.03 -8.89
N LYS A 151 2.77 3.11 -8.45
CA LYS A 151 3.07 4.26 -9.31
C LYS A 151 4.03 3.88 -10.44
N GLY A 152 5.01 3.06 -10.10
CA GLY A 152 6.17 2.75 -10.93
C GLY A 152 7.35 3.69 -10.67
N GLY A 153 8.54 3.21 -11.04
CA GLY A 153 9.76 4.01 -10.94
C GLY A 153 10.46 4.02 -9.58
N PHE A 154 9.88 3.41 -8.54
CA PHE A 154 10.59 3.24 -7.27
C PHE A 154 11.69 2.17 -7.42
N GLU A 155 12.89 2.48 -6.91
CA GLU A 155 14.04 1.58 -6.99
C GLU A 155 14.01 0.51 -5.89
N TRP A 156 13.39 -0.63 -6.17
CA TRP A 156 13.24 -1.73 -5.21
C TRP A 156 14.55 -2.47 -4.93
N GLY A 157 15.57 -2.33 -5.79
CA GLY A 157 16.90 -2.93 -5.66
C GLY A 157 17.92 -2.03 -4.95
N ASN A 158 17.50 -1.14 -4.08
CA ASN A 158 18.35 -0.13 -3.44
C ASN A 158 19.07 -0.60 -2.15
N GLY A 159 18.94 -1.88 -1.78
CA GLY A 159 19.56 -2.48 -0.59
C GLY A 159 18.67 -2.42 0.68
N ASN A 160 17.58 -1.66 0.67
CA ASN A 160 16.66 -1.57 1.82
C ASN A 160 15.65 -2.73 1.86
N PHE A 161 15.51 -3.49 0.77
CA PHE A 161 14.47 -4.50 0.63
C PHE A 161 15.06 -5.89 0.38
N PRO A 162 15.43 -6.65 1.44
CA PRO A 162 16.01 -7.99 1.29
C PRO A 162 15.17 -8.95 0.44
N LEU A 163 13.83 -8.78 0.43
CA LEU A 163 12.91 -9.58 -0.39
C LEU A 163 13.00 -9.28 -1.90
N PHE A 164 13.59 -8.14 -2.27
CA PHE A 164 13.82 -7.73 -3.66
C PHE A 164 15.29 -7.89 -4.07
N ASP A 165 16.22 -7.78 -3.12
CA ASP A 165 17.65 -7.84 -3.38
C ASP A 165 18.19 -9.28 -3.43
N LYS A 166 17.64 -10.19 -2.60
CA LYS A 166 18.09 -11.58 -2.50
C LYS A 166 17.37 -12.48 -3.51
N PRO A 167 18.03 -13.57 -3.95
CA PRO A 167 17.38 -14.59 -4.76
C PRO A 167 16.15 -15.18 -4.06
N ASP A 168 14.98 -15.10 -4.71
CA ASP A 168 13.73 -15.69 -4.22
C ASP A 168 13.69 -17.18 -4.59
N THR A 169 13.88 -18.04 -3.60
CA THR A 169 13.90 -19.50 -3.80
C THR A 169 12.53 -20.06 -4.20
N SER A 170 11.44 -19.34 -3.88
CA SER A 170 10.08 -19.72 -4.28
C SER A 170 9.79 -19.41 -5.75
N TYR A 171 10.66 -18.60 -6.40
CA TYR A 171 10.50 -18.19 -7.79
C TYR A 171 11.79 -18.32 -8.60
N GLY A 172 12.42 -19.50 -8.53
CA GLY A 172 13.57 -19.85 -9.38
C GLY A 172 14.83 -19.04 -9.10
N GLY A 173 14.95 -18.41 -7.94
CA GLY A 173 16.12 -17.59 -7.58
C GLY A 173 16.11 -16.16 -8.13
N MET A 174 14.97 -15.69 -8.65
CA MET A 174 14.83 -14.32 -9.17
C MET A 174 15.05 -13.28 -8.07
N ARG A 175 15.79 -12.25 -8.38
CA ARG A 175 15.92 -11.04 -7.57
C ARG A 175 14.98 -9.97 -8.14
N TRP A 176 13.88 -9.75 -7.47
CA TRP A 176 12.78 -8.90 -7.97
C TRP A 176 13.21 -7.45 -8.26
N GLY A 177 14.19 -6.92 -7.51
CA GLY A 177 14.74 -5.58 -7.72
C GLY A 177 15.80 -5.48 -8.84
N HIS A 178 16.24 -6.62 -9.43
CA HIS A 178 17.42 -6.60 -10.31
C HIS A 178 17.24 -7.35 -11.63
N ASP A 179 16.43 -8.43 -11.65
CA ASP A 179 16.46 -9.39 -12.77
C ASP A 179 15.26 -9.22 -13.73
N LEU A 180 14.42 -8.21 -13.55
CA LEU A 180 13.19 -8.02 -14.35
C LEU A 180 13.39 -7.24 -15.67
N GLY A 181 14.55 -6.63 -15.89
CA GLY A 181 14.81 -5.84 -17.11
C GLY A 181 13.77 -4.75 -17.33
N ASP A 182 13.11 -4.74 -18.48
CA ASP A 182 12.10 -3.73 -18.83
C ASP A 182 10.86 -3.74 -17.92
N LEU A 183 10.64 -4.80 -17.16
CA LEU A 183 9.56 -4.91 -16.19
C LEU A 183 9.92 -4.40 -14.79
N SER A 184 11.15 -3.90 -14.58
CA SER A 184 11.60 -3.37 -13.29
C SER A 184 10.71 -2.23 -12.76
N ASN A 185 10.09 -1.47 -13.67
CA ASN A 185 9.15 -0.38 -13.35
C ASN A 185 7.91 -0.84 -12.57
N VAL A 186 7.60 -2.13 -12.60
CA VAL A 186 6.43 -2.75 -11.90
C VAL A 186 6.85 -3.93 -11.03
N ALA A 187 8.08 -3.92 -10.55
CA ALA A 187 8.67 -5.01 -9.77
C ALA A 187 7.87 -5.35 -8.51
N TYR A 188 7.36 -4.33 -7.83
CA TYR A 188 6.55 -4.50 -6.63
C TYR A 188 5.24 -5.25 -6.93
N SER A 189 4.51 -4.82 -7.93
CA SER A 189 3.24 -5.44 -8.32
C SER A 189 3.41 -6.85 -8.88
N LEU A 190 4.50 -7.10 -9.61
CA LEU A 190 4.82 -8.44 -10.11
C LEU A 190 5.10 -9.39 -8.94
N ARG A 191 5.92 -8.98 -7.98
CA ARG A 191 6.18 -9.79 -6.79
C ARG A 191 4.92 -9.99 -5.97
N LEU A 192 4.13 -8.94 -5.74
CA LEU A 192 2.87 -9.02 -4.99
C LEU A 192 1.92 -10.05 -5.60
N ARG A 193 1.79 -10.05 -6.92
CA ARG A 193 0.93 -10.96 -7.66
C ARG A 193 1.44 -12.40 -7.63
N THR A 194 2.75 -12.60 -7.79
CA THR A 194 3.35 -13.93 -7.95
C THR A 194 3.72 -14.60 -6.64
N VAL A 195 3.95 -13.86 -5.57
CA VAL A 195 4.36 -14.40 -4.27
C VAL A 195 3.22 -14.30 -3.25
N PRO A 196 2.84 -13.14 -2.67
CA PRO A 196 1.75 -13.12 -1.69
C PRO A 196 0.41 -13.58 -2.27
N LEU A 197 -0.06 -12.96 -3.35
CA LEU A 197 -1.39 -13.23 -3.87
C LEU A 197 -1.55 -14.66 -4.37
N ARG A 198 -0.59 -15.16 -5.15
CA ARG A 198 -0.64 -16.54 -5.69
C ARG A 198 -0.62 -17.59 -4.60
N ASN A 199 0.19 -17.41 -3.55
CA ASN A 199 0.47 -18.45 -2.57
C ASN A 199 -0.44 -18.39 -1.33
N LEU A 200 -0.95 -17.19 -0.99
CA LEU A 200 -1.80 -16.98 0.19
C LEU A 200 -3.28 -16.75 -0.18
N GLY A 201 -3.58 -16.52 -1.45
CA GLY A 201 -4.96 -16.30 -1.91
C GLY A 201 -5.40 -14.83 -1.81
N ALA A 202 -6.66 -14.61 -1.47
CA ALA A 202 -7.34 -13.30 -1.47
C ALA A 202 -7.54 -12.70 -2.87
N ASN A 203 -7.69 -13.53 -3.89
CA ASN A 203 -8.05 -13.08 -5.23
C ASN A 203 -9.46 -12.50 -5.26
N MET A 204 -9.66 -11.45 -6.03
CA MET A 204 -10.99 -10.93 -6.34
C MET A 204 -11.71 -11.90 -7.30
N SER A 205 -12.99 -12.19 -7.03
CA SER A 205 -13.80 -12.99 -7.96
C SER A 205 -14.22 -12.16 -9.18
N PRO A 206 -14.48 -12.79 -10.34
CA PRO A 206 -14.99 -12.10 -11.51
C PRO A 206 -16.30 -11.34 -11.25
N ASP A 207 -17.23 -11.90 -10.47
CA ASP A 207 -18.49 -11.26 -10.13
C ASP A 207 -18.26 -10.01 -9.29
N THR A 208 -17.37 -10.07 -8.31
CA THR A 208 -16.96 -8.90 -7.52
C THR A 208 -16.31 -7.83 -8.40
N ALA A 209 -15.46 -8.22 -9.35
CA ALA A 209 -14.84 -7.27 -10.28
C ALA A 209 -15.89 -6.57 -11.15
N PHE A 210 -16.89 -7.29 -11.63
CA PHE A 210 -18.01 -6.72 -12.40
C PHE A 210 -18.78 -5.68 -11.59
N GLU A 211 -19.14 -5.97 -10.35
CA GLU A 211 -19.84 -5.04 -9.47
C GLU A 211 -19.00 -3.78 -9.14
N VAL A 212 -17.70 -3.95 -8.92
CA VAL A 212 -16.78 -2.81 -8.74
C VAL A 212 -16.73 -1.95 -10.01
N MET A 213 -16.59 -2.55 -11.19
CA MET A 213 -16.56 -1.83 -12.47
C MET A 213 -17.85 -1.03 -12.69
N SER A 214 -19.01 -1.63 -12.38
CA SER A 214 -20.31 -0.93 -12.44
C SER A 214 -20.36 0.27 -11.49
N GLY A 215 -19.77 0.15 -10.30
CA GLY A 215 -19.68 1.26 -9.34
C GLY A 215 -18.80 2.40 -9.82
N LEU A 216 -17.70 2.08 -10.51
CA LEU A 216 -16.76 3.09 -11.02
C LEU A 216 -17.38 4.01 -12.07
N GLU A 217 -18.37 3.56 -12.83
CA GLU A 217 -19.06 4.38 -13.84
C GLU A 217 -19.72 5.63 -13.24
N THR A 218 -20.13 5.58 -11.98
CA THR A 218 -20.80 6.69 -11.29
C THR A 218 -19.92 7.34 -10.21
N LEU A 219 -18.65 6.93 -10.10
CA LEU A 219 -17.77 7.40 -9.02
C LEU A 219 -17.65 8.92 -9.00
N ALA A 220 -17.37 9.55 -10.14
CA ALA A 220 -17.22 11.00 -10.22
C ALA A 220 -18.47 11.73 -9.70
N LEU A 221 -19.66 11.32 -10.17
CA LEU A 221 -20.93 11.91 -9.71
C LEU A 221 -21.20 11.74 -8.20
N ARG A 222 -20.73 10.63 -7.62
CA ARG A 222 -20.95 10.36 -6.19
C ARG A 222 -19.94 11.05 -5.29
N MET A 223 -18.84 11.54 -5.85
CA MET A 223 -17.78 12.23 -5.11
C MET A 223 -17.82 13.76 -5.32
N GLU A 224 -18.76 14.28 -6.10
CA GLU A 224 -19.08 15.72 -6.19
C GLU A 224 -19.79 16.21 -4.91
#